data_39f91ab448cf312eb16fe78671e419cf
#
_entry.id   39f91ab448cf312eb16fe78671e419cf
#
_cell.length_a   1.000
_cell.length_b   1.000
_cell.length_c   1.000
_cell.angle_alpha   90.00
_cell.angle_beta   90.00
_cell.angle_gamma   90.00
#
_symmetry.space_group_name_H-M   'P 1'
#
loop_
_entity.id
_entity.type
_entity.pdbx_description
1 polymer ?
#
loop_
_entity_poly.entity_id
_entity_poly.type
_entity_poly.pdbx_seq_one_letter_code
_entity_poly.pdbx_strand_id
1 'polypeptide(L)'
;ILLERLQPRDNPFPEERSAHIDDIVFLSAALTRLVIDPYRESCATKTTIGNSFELSHPFFITGFDKAPEDIRRPLNQGLVKSGCGYIGRKPLVEQSNRSAINAEDSPLPWLQLIVDDLDNPDLRANGLLYVMGKTFSPITIKRLHPEQLLGLVVTPSTLEEAIPFALEQKFDLLLLDGSSGIQEPWTELKGAPDLTVMRDAIRILRKLDREEEIALVYFGGMKSGTDVAKTLAMNCNAAAFSAAIGLAIGGVIEDNKLSFDGSLTIEERQNAVGNWIKATVQETAIIARCTGKTNVHNLEPEDMRSISLVTSAAMGIPLVSGKQSRIGF
;
A
#
# COMPACT_ATOMS: atom_id res chain seq x y z
N ILE A 1 -4.38 -36.12 -11.42
CA ILE A 1 -4.16 -34.66 -11.57
C ILE A 1 -4.85 -33.88 -10.43
N LEU A 2 -6.10 -34.18 -10.09
CA LEU A 2 -6.80 -33.49 -8.97
C LEU A 2 -6.26 -33.92 -7.60
N LEU A 3 -5.94 -35.19 -7.42
CA LEU A 3 -5.35 -35.74 -6.18
C LEU A 3 -3.93 -35.21 -5.94
N GLU A 4 -3.12 -35.03 -6.98
CA GLU A 4 -1.78 -34.44 -6.86
C GLU A 4 -1.84 -32.96 -6.43
N ARG A 5 -2.89 -32.23 -6.84
CA ARG A 5 -3.10 -30.84 -6.42
C ARG A 5 -3.61 -30.70 -4.99
N LEU A 6 -4.23 -31.76 -4.42
CA LEU A 6 -4.78 -31.79 -3.08
C LEU A 6 -3.81 -32.40 -2.05
N GLN A 7 -2.64 -32.89 -2.48
CA GLN A 7 -1.64 -33.34 -1.52
C GLN A 7 -1.11 -32.15 -0.72
N PRO A 8 -1.06 -32.25 0.61
CA PRO A 8 -0.44 -31.21 1.43
C PRO A 8 1.01 -31.09 0.98
N ARG A 9 1.40 -29.91 0.56
CA ARG A 9 2.82 -29.60 0.35
C ARG A 9 3.47 -29.56 1.72
N ASP A 10 4.63 -30.19 1.84
CA ASP A 10 5.53 -29.89 2.96
C ASP A 10 5.77 -28.39 2.99
N ASN A 11 5.12 -27.73 3.91
CA ASN A 11 5.32 -26.33 4.19
C ASN A 11 6.08 -26.26 5.51
N PRO A 12 7.42 -26.32 5.48
CA PRO A 12 8.19 -26.24 6.71
C PRO A 12 7.88 -24.89 7.33
N PHE A 13 7.18 -24.90 8.46
CA PHE A 13 7.04 -23.71 9.28
C PHE A 13 8.45 -23.34 9.74
N PRO A 14 8.94 -22.13 9.42
CA PRO A 14 10.17 -21.66 10.03
C PRO A 14 9.98 -21.69 11.55
N GLU A 15 11.01 -22.09 12.27
CA GLU A 15 11.01 -22.11 13.75
C GLU A 15 10.64 -20.75 14.33
N GLU A 16 10.98 -19.68 13.62
CA GLU A 16 10.59 -18.31 13.93
C GLU A 16 9.62 -17.80 12.84
N ARG A 17 8.33 -17.97 13.06
CA ARG A 17 7.30 -17.41 12.19
C ARG A 17 7.03 -15.95 12.57
N SER A 18 7.26 -15.03 11.65
CA SER A 18 6.83 -13.64 11.79
C SER A 18 5.30 -13.50 11.62
N ALA A 19 4.74 -12.39 12.13
CA ALA A 19 3.36 -12.03 11.83
C ALA A 19 3.17 -11.86 10.32
N HIS A 20 2.04 -12.36 9.80
CA HIS A 20 1.77 -12.37 8.37
C HIS A 20 0.36 -11.87 8.06
N ILE A 21 0.22 -11.07 6.98
CA ILE A 21 -1.07 -10.50 6.60
C ILE A 21 -2.09 -11.58 6.19
N ASP A 22 -1.64 -12.74 5.68
CA ASP A 22 -2.51 -13.87 5.34
C ASP A 22 -3.14 -14.54 6.57
N ASP A 23 -2.59 -14.33 7.76
CA ASP A 23 -3.16 -14.83 8.99
C ASP A 23 -4.38 -14.03 9.48
N ILE A 24 -4.66 -12.91 8.84
CA ILE A 24 -5.78 -12.04 9.17
C ILE A 24 -6.97 -12.40 8.26
N VAL A 25 -8.14 -12.57 8.84
CA VAL A 25 -9.40 -12.89 8.15
C VAL A 25 -10.49 -11.91 8.57
N PHE A 26 -11.44 -11.65 7.67
CA PHE A 26 -12.60 -10.81 7.97
C PHE A 26 -13.76 -11.65 8.53
N LEU A 27 -14.56 -11.03 9.42
CA LEU A 27 -15.85 -11.55 9.86
C LEU A 27 -16.94 -11.07 8.92
N SER A 28 -17.87 -11.96 8.57
CA SER A 28 -19.03 -11.57 7.76
C SER A 28 -20.01 -10.70 8.55
N ALA A 29 -20.73 -9.81 7.84
CA ALA A 29 -21.76 -8.94 8.40
C ALA A 29 -22.88 -9.72 9.12
N ALA A 30 -23.19 -10.93 8.67
CA ALA A 30 -24.19 -11.81 9.28
C ALA A 30 -23.95 -12.11 10.77
N LEU A 31 -22.71 -11.97 11.22
CA LEU A 31 -22.34 -12.22 12.63
C LEU A 31 -22.26 -10.94 13.47
N THR A 32 -22.14 -9.79 12.84
CA THR A 32 -21.73 -8.56 13.55
C THR A 32 -22.59 -7.33 13.24
N ARG A 33 -23.16 -7.23 12.04
CA ARG A 33 -23.79 -6.00 11.54
C ARG A 33 -25.00 -6.27 10.63
N LEU A 34 -25.62 -5.19 10.14
CA LEU A 34 -26.65 -5.27 9.15
C LEU A 34 -26.12 -5.90 7.85
N VAL A 35 -26.81 -6.94 7.39
CA VAL A 35 -26.48 -7.63 6.14
C VAL A 35 -26.91 -6.77 4.97
N ILE A 36 -25.99 -6.46 4.06
CA ILE A 36 -26.25 -5.83 2.76
C ILE A 36 -25.96 -6.84 1.65
N ASP A 37 -26.49 -6.61 0.45
CA ASP A 37 -26.20 -7.46 -0.70
C ASP A 37 -24.78 -7.13 -1.23
N PRO A 38 -23.78 -8.02 -1.07
CA PRO A 38 -22.41 -7.74 -1.44
C PRO A 38 -22.21 -7.63 -2.96
N TYR A 39 -23.19 -8.03 -3.75
CA TYR A 39 -23.12 -8.01 -5.22
C TYR A 39 -23.87 -6.83 -5.86
N ARG A 40 -24.89 -6.30 -5.18
CA ARG A 40 -25.78 -5.25 -5.72
C ARG A 40 -25.49 -3.88 -5.16
N GLU A 41 -25.07 -3.80 -3.90
CA GLU A 41 -24.76 -2.52 -3.28
C GLU A 41 -23.48 -1.92 -3.86
N SER A 42 -23.51 -0.60 -4.11
CA SER A 42 -22.31 0.13 -4.47
C SER A 42 -21.37 0.27 -3.26
N CYS A 43 -20.06 0.32 -3.51
CA CYS A 43 -19.06 0.56 -2.47
C CYS A 43 -18.11 1.65 -2.94
N ALA A 44 -17.98 2.71 -2.16
CA ALA A 44 -17.04 3.79 -2.44
C ALA A 44 -15.60 3.29 -2.19
N THR A 45 -14.70 3.57 -3.16
CA THR A 45 -13.28 3.20 -3.09
C THR A 45 -12.34 4.40 -3.18
N LYS A 46 -12.90 5.59 -3.47
CA LYS A 46 -12.13 6.84 -3.57
C LYS A 46 -11.44 7.13 -2.24
N THR A 47 -10.18 7.53 -2.28
CA THR A 47 -9.43 7.94 -1.10
C THR A 47 -8.89 9.35 -1.25
N THR A 48 -8.81 10.06 -0.12
CA THR A 48 -8.20 11.39 -0.03
C THR A 48 -7.02 11.34 0.92
N ILE A 49 -5.90 11.90 0.52
CA ILE A 49 -4.68 12.00 1.34
C ILE A 49 -4.39 13.49 1.55
N GLY A 50 -4.16 13.87 2.79
CA GLY A 50 -4.11 15.27 3.15
C GLY A 50 -5.43 15.99 2.83
N ASN A 51 -5.37 17.27 2.48
CA ASN A 51 -6.58 18.08 2.28
C ASN A 51 -7.17 18.02 0.86
N SER A 52 -6.41 17.57 -0.14
CA SER A 52 -6.82 17.76 -1.55
C SER A 52 -6.34 16.68 -2.52
N PHE A 53 -5.45 15.80 -2.13
CA PHE A 53 -4.94 14.78 -3.05
C PHE A 53 -5.89 13.58 -3.09
N GLU A 54 -6.54 13.40 -4.24
CA GLU A 54 -7.54 12.37 -4.43
C GLU A 54 -7.07 11.27 -5.38
N LEU A 55 -7.34 10.02 -5.01
CA LEU A 55 -7.16 8.84 -5.85
C LEU A 55 -8.52 8.15 -6.04
N SER A 56 -8.73 7.55 -7.22
CA SER A 56 -9.92 6.74 -7.47
C SER A 56 -9.98 5.48 -6.60
N HIS A 57 -8.82 5.01 -6.14
CA HIS A 57 -8.68 3.77 -5.39
C HIS A 57 -7.63 3.91 -4.27
N PRO A 58 -7.77 3.17 -3.15
CA PRO A 58 -6.93 3.36 -1.96
C PRO A 58 -5.58 2.65 -2.08
N PHE A 59 -4.88 2.81 -3.20
CA PHE A 59 -3.53 2.27 -3.35
C PHE A 59 -2.69 3.00 -4.40
N PHE A 60 -1.38 2.87 -4.23
CA PHE A 60 -0.32 3.33 -5.11
C PHE A 60 0.44 2.15 -5.71
N ILE A 61 1.18 2.43 -6.78
CA ILE A 61 2.17 1.53 -7.35
C ILE A 61 3.56 2.12 -7.12
N THR A 62 4.55 1.27 -6.86
CA THR A 62 5.95 1.67 -6.62
C THR A 62 6.93 0.64 -7.19
N GLY A 63 8.25 0.93 -7.15
CA GLY A 63 9.32 -0.02 -7.45
C GLY A 63 9.73 -0.12 -8.92
N PHE A 64 9.18 0.72 -9.82
CA PHE A 64 9.45 0.65 -11.26
C PHE A 64 10.43 1.71 -11.78
N ASP A 65 11.11 2.46 -10.93
CA ASP A 65 12.05 3.53 -11.33
C ASP A 65 13.16 3.04 -12.27
N LYS A 66 13.65 1.82 -12.03
CA LYS A 66 14.72 1.17 -12.79
C LYS A 66 14.22 0.20 -13.87
N ALA A 67 12.89 0.06 -14.02
CA ALA A 67 12.32 -0.83 -15.04
C ALA A 67 12.56 -0.26 -16.45
N PRO A 68 12.69 -1.13 -17.48
CA PRO A 68 12.83 -0.72 -18.87
C PRO A 68 11.62 0.12 -19.36
N GLU A 69 11.81 0.89 -20.42
CA GLU A 69 10.76 1.80 -20.93
C GLU A 69 9.53 1.04 -21.43
N ASP A 70 9.71 -0.11 -22.05
CA ASP A 70 8.66 -1.01 -22.53
C ASP A 70 7.80 -1.58 -21.37
N ILE A 71 8.24 -1.48 -20.14
CA ILE A 71 7.50 -1.78 -18.92
C ILE A 71 6.88 -0.51 -18.33
N ARG A 72 7.68 0.58 -18.20
CA ARG A 72 7.22 1.80 -17.56
C ARG A 72 6.11 2.50 -18.35
N ARG A 73 6.20 2.50 -19.69
CA ARG A 73 5.23 3.18 -20.56
C ARG A 73 3.82 2.56 -20.47
N PRO A 74 3.60 1.25 -20.69
CA PRO A 74 2.28 0.65 -20.53
C PRO A 74 1.77 0.72 -19.09
N LEU A 75 2.64 0.63 -18.09
CA LEU A 75 2.27 0.82 -16.68
C LEU A 75 1.72 2.24 -16.47
N ASN A 76 2.44 3.28 -16.91
CA ASN A 76 1.99 4.67 -16.81
C ASN A 76 0.60 4.87 -17.44
N GLN A 77 0.40 4.37 -18.65
CA GLN A 77 -0.87 4.49 -19.37
C GLN A 77 -2.02 3.80 -18.62
N GLY A 78 -1.76 2.61 -18.09
CA GLY A 78 -2.76 1.87 -17.31
C GLY A 78 -3.12 2.57 -16.00
N LEU A 79 -2.14 3.14 -15.29
CA LEU A 79 -2.36 3.88 -14.04
C LEU A 79 -3.14 5.17 -14.25
N VAL A 80 -2.78 5.97 -15.25
CA VAL A 80 -3.51 7.20 -15.63
C VAL A 80 -4.96 6.89 -15.92
N LYS A 81 -5.21 5.90 -16.81
CA LYS A 81 -6.57 5.49 -17.18
C LYS A 81 -7.40 5.00 -15.99
N SER A 82 -6.76 4.43 -14.98
CA SER A 82 -7.41 3.85 -13.81
C SER A 82 -7.50 4.81 -12.62
N GLY A 83 -6.89 6.00 -12.70
CA GLY A 83 -6.88 6.98 -11.61
C GLY A 83 -6.09 6.51 -10.37
N CYS A 84 -5.05 5.68 -10.57
CA CYS A 84 -4.13 5.26 -9.52
C CYS A 84 -2.91 6.18 -9.47
N GLY A 85 -2.25 6.26 -8.30
CA GLY A 85 -1.02 7.01 -8.09
C GLY A 85 0.23 6.16 -8.22
N TYR A 86 1.37 6.83 -8.43
CA TYR A 86 2.69 6.23 -8.44
C TYR A 86 3.57 6.82 -7.33
N ILE A 87 4.42 6.00 -6.73
CA ILE A 87 5.46 6.41 -5.78
C ILE A 87 6.82 6.01 -6.37
N GLY A 88 7.72 6.97 -6.53
CA GLY A 88 9.06 6.68 -7.06
C GLY A 88 9.97 7.92 -7.10
N ARG A 89 11.28 7.71 -7.28
CA ARG A 89 12.27 8.81 -7.37
C ARG A 89 12.09 9.66 -8.62
N LYS A 90 11.50 9.10 -9.69
CA LYS A 90 11.27 9.73 -10.98
C LYS A 90 9.87 9.39 -11.49
N PRO A 91 9.27 10.22 -12.35
CA PRO A 91 8.03 9.84 -13.01
C PRO A 91 8.26 8.62 -13.90
N LEU A 92 7.25 7.77 -14.08
CA LEU A 92 7.36 6.57 -14.93
C LEU A 92 7.73 6.90 -16.37
N VAL A 93 7.24 8.03 -16.88
CA VAL A 93 7.55 8.53 -18.23
C VAL A 93 7.92 10.00 -18.12
N GLU A 94 9.04 10.37 -18.70
CA GLU A 94 9.45 11.77 -18.84
C GLU A 94 8.46 12.48 -19.76
N GLN A 95 7.76 13.49 -19.28
CA GLN A 95 6.89 14.31 -20.12
C GLN A 95 7.76 15.24 -20.97
N SER A 96 7.94 14.90 -22.23
CA SER A 96 8.50 15.84 -23.20
C SER A 96 7.50 16.96 -23.43
N ASN A 97 7.89 18.19 -23.06
CA ASN A 97 7.25 19.48 -23.34
C ASN A 97 5.72 19.53 -23.48
N ARG A 98 5.09 20.25 -22.58
CA ARG A 98 3.64 20.55 -22.46
C ARG A 98 3.02 21.30 -23.68
N SER A 99 3.30 20.95 -24.92
CA SER A 99 2.72 21.66 -26.07
C SER A 99 1.52 20.97 -26.74
N ALA A 100 1.06 19.81 -26.27
CA ALA A 100 -0.16 19.19 -26.76
C ALA A 100 -0.82 18.38 -25.64
N ILE A 101 -1.57 19.04 -24.77
CA ILE A 101 -2.44 18.36 -23.79
C ILE A 101 -3.74 18.02 -24.51
N ASN A 102 -3.83 16.82 -25.05
CA ASN A 102 -5.11 16.18 -25.30
C ASN A 102 -5.68 15.73 -23.94
N ALA A 103 -7.00 15.72 -23.79
CA ALA A 103 -7.67 15.32 -22.54
C ALA A 103 -7.34 13.87 -22.07
N GLU A 104 -6.65 13.09 -22.89
CA GLU A 104 -6.13 11.73 -22.57
C GLU A 104 -4.76 11.77 -21.87
N ASP A 105 -4.11 12.92 -21.77
CA ASP A 105 -2.77 13.10 -21.18
C ASP A 105 -2.85 13.75 -19.78
N SER A 106 -3.83 13.40 -18.97
CA SER A 106 -3.80 13.74 -17.54
C SER A 106 -2.50 13.23 -16.93
N PRO A 107 -1.74 14.08 -16.22
CA PRO A 107 -0.50 13.63 -15.60
C PRO A 107 -0.81 12.53 -14.57
N LEU A 108 0.00 11.47 -14.56
CA LEU A 108 -0.06 10.44 -13.54
C LEU A 108 0.12 11.09 -12.15
N PRO A 109 -0.80 10.90 -11.19
CA PRO A 109 -0.59 11.31 -9.82
C PRO A 109 0.70 10.68 -9.26
N TRP A 110 1.68 11.50 -8.91
CA TRP A 110 3.01 11.03 -8.54
C TRP A 110 3.49 11.65 -7.23
N LEU A 111 3.92 10.77 -6.31
CA LEU A 111 4.64 11.14 -5.09
C LEU A 111 6.13 10.83 -5.28
N GLN A 112 6.97 11.84 -5.22
CA GLN A 112 8.41 11.70 -5.41
C GLN A 112 9.10 11.21 -4.14
N LEU A 113 9.88 10.12 -4.23
CA LEU A 113 10.80 9.71 -3.17
C LEU A 113 12.05 10.59 -3.19
N ILE A 114 12.35 11.21 -2.06
CA ILE A 114 13.58 11.96 -1.81
C ILE A 114 14.44 11.12 -0.86
N VAL A 115 15.47 10.49 -1.40
CA VAL A 115 16.29 9.49 -0.66
C VAL A 115 17.58 10.10 -0.14
N ASP A 116 18.16 11.01 -0.89
CA ASP A 116 19.42 11.66 -0.57
C ASP A 116 19.47 13.11 -1.07
N ASP A 117 20.51 13.84 -0.70
CA ASP A 117 20.67 15.27 -1.07
C ASP A 117 20.85 15.49 -2.60
N LEU A 118 21.06 14.43 -3.37
CA LEU A 118 21.16 14.49 -4.83
C LEU A 118 19.78 14.44 -5.51
N ASP A 119 18.75 14.02 -4.79
CA ASP A 119 17.38 14.05 -5.29
C ASP A 119 16.82 15.47 -5.22
N ASN A 120 16.75 16.12 -6.37
CA ASN A 120 16.13 17.44 -6.46
C ASN A 120 14.60 17.30 -6.44
N PRO A 121 13.89 17.99 -5.52
CA PRO A 121 12.44 18.04 -5.54
C PRO A 121 11.90 18.55 -6.87
N ASP A 122 10.90 17.86 -7.42
CA ASP A 122 10.28 18.17 -8.71
C ASP A 122 8.94 18.89 -8.50
N LEU A 123 8.79 20.04 -9.17
CA LEU A 123 7.54 20.82 -9.14
C LEU A 123 6.33 20.08 -9.73
N ARG A 124 6.57 19.07 -10.57
CA ARG A 124 5.51 18.27 -11.19
C ARG A 124 4.97 17.20 -10.26
N ALA A 125 5.72 16.85 -9.21
CA ALA A 125 5.26 15.85 -8.22
C ALA A 125 4.11 16.42 -7.39
N ASN A 126 3.06 15.61 -7.21
CA ASN A 126 1.94 15.97 -6.35
C ASN A 126 2.32 15.96 -4.86
N GLY A 127 3.40 15.27 -4.51
CA GLY A 127 3.95 15.25 -3.17
C GLY A 127 5.39 14.80 -3.12
N LEU A 128 6.08 15.13 -2.04
CA LEU A 128 7.45 14.76 -1.76
C LEU A 128 7.48 13.82 -0.54
N LEU A 129 8.01 12.62 -0.71
CA LEU A 129 8.17 11.61 0.33
C LEU A 129 9.65 11.54 0.73
N TYR A 130 9.98 12.11 1.87
CA TYR A 130 11.33 12.06 2.40
C TYR A 130 11.61 10.71 3.04
N VAL A 131 12.64 10.02 2.55
CA VAL A 131 13.06 8.73 3.08
C VAL A 131 14.06 8.93 4.20
N MET A 132 13.72 8.46 5.38
CA MET A 132 14.66 8.47 6.50
C MET A 132 15.67 7.34 6.38
N GLY A 133 16.88 7.59 6.85
CA GLY A 133 17.89 6.56 7.01
C GLY A 133 17.50 5.52 8.07
N LYS A 134 18.40 4.58 8.36
CA LYS A 134 18.19 3.56 9.41
C LYS A 134 18.04 4.13 10.82
N THR A 135 18.56 5.31 11.03
CA THR A 135 18.42 6.09 12.27
C THR A 135 17.74 7.40 11.95
N PHE A 136 16.92 7.87 12.89
CA PHE A 136 16.26 9.17 12.76
C PHE A 136 17.32 10.28 12.67
N SER A 137 17.16 11.16 11.70
CA SER A 137 17.93 12.39 11.55
C SER A 137 17.01 13.49 11.05
N PRO A 138 16.92 14.64 11.72
CA PRO A 138 16.12 15.77 11.23
C PRO A 138 16.55 16.15 9.80
N ILE A 139 15.58 16.27 8.91
CA ILE A 139 15.80 16.61 7.51
C ILE A 139 15.32 18.04 7.25
N THR A 140 15.96 18.71 6.30
CA THR A 140 15.48 19.99 5.81
C THR A 140 14.34 19.76 4.85
N ILE A 141 13.13 20.17 5.25
CA ILE A 141 11.91 19.98 4.48
C ILE A 141 11.76 21.17 3.51
N LYS A 142 11.44 20.84 2.26
CA LYS A 142 11.24 21.85 1.24
C LYS A 142 9.97 21.53 0.44
N ARG A 143 8.89 22.27 0.72
CA ARG A 143 7.69 22.27 -0.11
C ARG A 143 7.89 23.28 -1.23
N LEU A 144 7.71 22.88 -2.48
CA LEU A 144 7.93 23.77 -3.65
C LEU A 144 6.70 24.60 -3.98
N HIS A 145 5.50 24.14 -3.65
CA HIS A 145 4.24 24.90 -3.75
C HIS A 145 3.24 24.45 -2.69
N PRO A 146 2.25 25.29 -2.31
CA PRO A 146 1.36 25.03 -1.18
C PRO A 146 0.53 23.77 -1.29
N GLU A 147 0.15 23.35 -2.50
CA GLU A 147 -0.69 22.16 -2.74
C GLU A 147 0.11 20.85 -2.81
N GLN A 148 1.44 20.93 -2.80
CA GLN A 148 2.29 19.74 -2.83
C GLN A 148 2.26 19.05 -1.47
N LEU A 149 1.90 17.76 -1.44
CA LEU A 149 1.92 16.98 -0.21
C LEU A 149 3.35 16.83 0.32
N LEU A 150 3.47 16.82 1.64
CA LEU A 150 4.68 16.41 2.33
C LEU A 150 4.45 15.07 3.03
N GLY A 151 5.29 14.11 2.74
CA GLY A 151 5.26 12.80 3.37
C GLY A 151 6.62 12.39 3.92
N LEU A 152 6.58 11.55 4.92
CA LEU A 152 7.75 10.95 5.54
C LEU A 152 7.68 9.44 5.43
N VAL A 153 8.72 8.80 4.91
CA VAL A 153 8.85 7.34 4.91
C VAL A 153 9.45 6.91 6.23
N VAL A 154 8.74 6.07 6.95
CA VAL A 154 9.14 5.59 8.28
C VAL A 154 9.20 4.07 8.30
N THR A 155 10.17 3.54 9.02
CA THR A 155 10.38 2.10 9.23
C THR A 155 10.09 1.74 10.68
N PRO A 156 9.95 0.45 11.03
CA PRO A 156 9.75 0.05 12.42
C PRO A 156 10.78 0.64 13.40
N SER A 157 12.02 0.83 12.95
CA SER A 157 13.10 1.37 13.79
C SER A 157 13.07 2.89 14.00
N THR A 158 12.31 3.63 13.20
CA THR A 158 12.30 5.11 13.24
C THR A 158 10.98 5.70 13.71
N LEU A 159 9.93 4.89 13.89
CA LEU A 159 8.56 5.33 14.20
C LEU A 159 8.48 6.28 15.42
N GLU A 160 9.10 5.91 16.52
CA GLU A 160 8.96 6.60 17.81
C GLU A 160 9.44 8.06 17.74
N GLU A 161 10.49 8.31 16.97
CA GLU A 161 11.09 9.64 16.80
C GLU A 161 10.49 10.39 15.60
N ALA A 162 10.15 9.65 14.53
CA ALA A 162 9.69 10.23 13.28
C ALA A 162 8.26 10.75 13.35
N ILE A 163 7.35 10.08 14.08
CA ILE A 163 5.94 10.49 14.15
C ILE A 163 5.78 11.85 14.86
N PRO A 164 6.34 12.09 16.05
CA PRO A 164 6.28 13.41 16.67
C PRO A 164 6.88 14.52 15.78
N PHE A 165 8.02 14.24 15.15
CA PHE A 165 8.64 15.16 14.21
C PHE A 165 7.73 15.49 13.02
N ALA A 166 7.10 14.49 12.41
CA ALA A 166 6.21 14.68 11.27
C ALA A 166 4.99 15.56 11.64
N LEU A 167 4.43 15.34 12.82
CA LEU A 167 3.31 16.13 13.34
C LEU A 167 3.72 17.59 13.60
N GLU A 168 4.88 17.81 14.23
CA GLU A 168 5.40 19.16 14.48
C GLU A 168 5.69 19.93 13.19
N GLN A 169 6.24 19.22 12.17
CA GLN A 169 6.56 19.81 10.87
C GLN A 169 5.35 19.84 9.92
N LYS A 170 4.17 19.39 10.36
CA LYS A 170 2.90 19.38 9.59
C LYS A 170 3.03 18.61 8.28
N PHE A 171 3.53 17.39 8.35
CA PHE A 171 3.46 16.47 7.24
C PHE A 171 2.02 16.02 6.99
N ASP A 172 1.68 15.81 5.72
CA ASP A 172 0.34 15.39 5.30
C ASP A 172 0.18 13.86 5.37
N LEU A 173 1.29 13.11 5.24
CA LEU A 173 1.25 11.65 5.25
C LEU A 173 2.51 11.00 5.83
N LEU A 174 2.33 9.80 6.39
CA LEU A 174 3.40 8.85 6.71
C LEU A 174 3.28 7.65 5.78
N LEU A 175 4.38 7.28 5.11
CA LEU A 175 4.50 6.02 4.44
C LEU A 175 5.17 5.01 5.37
N LEU A 176 4.40 4.05 5.84
CA LEU A 176 4.82 3.00 6.76
C LEU A 176 5.49 1.88 5.96
N ASP A 177 6.81 1.86 5.94
CA ASP A 177 7.59 0.89 5.17
C ASP A 177 7.92 -0.35 6.00
N GLY A 178 7.04 -1.35 5.95
CA GLY A 178 7.23 -2.64 6.60
C GLY A 178 8.35 -3.48 5.97
N SER A 179 8.77 -3.17 4.74
CA SER A 179 9.88 -3.85 4.06
C SER A 179 11.24 -3.16 4.30
N SER A 180 11.23 -1.99 4.94
CA SER A 180 12.42 -1.19 5.28
C SER A 180 13.33 -0.89 4.08
N GLY A 181 12.74 -0.59 2.93
CA GLY A 181 13.52 -0.33 1.73
C GLY A 181 12.72 0.04 0.48
N ILE A 182 11.61 0.78 0.60
CA ILE A 182 10.77 1.18 -0.54
C ILE A 182 11.54 1.89 -1.67
N GLN A 183 12.68 2.51 -1.36
CA GLN A 183 13.56 3.18 -2.32
C GLN A 183 14.30 2.19 -3.25
N GLU A 184 14.35 0.91 -2.88
CA GLU A 184 14.96 -0.14 -3.70
C GLU A 184 13.87 -1.00 -4.36
N PRO A 185 14.05 -1.40 -5.63
CA PRO A 185 13.07 -2.24 -6.32
C PRO A 185 12.85 -3.58 -5.60
N TRP A 186 11.60 -3.98 -5.48
CA TRP A 186 11.19 -5.33 -5.07
C TRP A 186 11.69 -5.75 -3.67
N THR A 187 11.83 -4.80 -2.75
CA THR A 187 12.35 -5.06 -1.40
C THR A 187 11.51 -6.09 -0.65
N GLU A 188 10.20 -6.09 -0.87
CA GLU A 188 9.28 -7.06 -0.27
C GLU A 188 9.54 -8.52 -0.68
N LEU A 189 10.34 -8.76 -1.71
CA LEU A 189 10.76 -10.11 -2.10
C LEU A 189 11.96 -10.63 -1.28
N LYS A 190 12.64 -9.76 -0.53
CA LYS A 190 13.87 -10.11 0.21
C LYS A 190 13.61 -10.65 1.61
N GLY A 191 12.40 -10.50 2.13
CA GLY A 191 12.04 -10.95 3.47
C GLY A 191 10.57 -10.67 3.80
N ALA A 192 10.10 -11.24 4.91
CA ALA A 192 8.75 -10.97 5.40
C ALA A 192 8.65 -9.51 5.88
N PRO A 193 7.63 -8.75 5.40
CA PRO A 193 7.41 -7.39 5.86
C PRO A 193 6.99 -7.35 7.33
N ASP A 194 7.41 -6.32 8.05
CA ASP A 194 6.97 -6.09 9.41
C ASP A 194 5.58 -5.39 9.41
N LEU A 195 4.55 -6.14 9.79
CA LEU A 195 3.19 -5.63 9.89
C LEU A 195 2.99 -4.74 11.12
N THR A 196 3.84 -4.88 12.15
CA THR A 196 3.67 -4.16 13.41
C THR A 196 3.80 -2.66 13.25
N VAL A 197 4.47 -2.21 12.17
CA VAL A 197 4.60 -0.78 11.83
C VAL A 197 3.25 -0.08 11.74
N MET A 198 2.18 -0.74 11.25
CA MET A 198 0.84 -0.17 11.20
C MET A 198 0.25 0.00 12.60
N ARG A 199 0.29 -1.06 13.42
CA ARG A 199 -0.22 -1.02 14.80
C ARG A 199 0.53 0.01 15.64
N ASP A 200 1.85 0.01 15.55
CA ASP A 200 2.69 0.87 16.38
C ASP A 200 2.56 2.34 15.98
N ALA A 201 2.41 2.65 14.69
CA ALA A 201 2.10 4.00 14.23
C ALA A 201 0.79 4.52 14.82
N ILE A 202 -0.29 3.75 14.73
CA ILE A 202 -1.60 4.13 15.31
C ILE A 202 -1.50 4.26 16.83
N ARG A 203 -0.78 3.37 17.52
CA ARG A 203 -0.60 3.44 18.97
C ARG A 203 0.12 4.73 19.39
N ILE A 204 1.15 5.15 18.66
CA ILE A 204 1.86 6.40 18.93
C ILE A 204 0.95 7.60 18.69
N LEU A 205 0.23 7.63 17.55
CA LEU A 205 -0.70 8.70 17.21
C LEU A 205 -1.81 8.85 18.24
N ARG A 206 -2.42 7.75 18.69
CA ARG A 206 -3.44 7.73 19.76
C ARG A 206 -2.90 8.23 21.10
N LYS A 207 -1.68 7.84 21.44
CA LYS A 207 -1.02 8.34 22.67
C LYS A 207 -0.83 9.85 22.64
N LEU A 208 -0.69 10.43 21.44
CA LEU A 208 -0.56 11.86 21.22
C LEU A 208 -1.91 12.56 21.00
N ASP A 209 -3.02 11.79 20.89
CA ASP A 209 -4.38 12.26 20.55
C ASP A 209 -4.42 13.01 19.20
N ARG A 210 -3.73 12.46 18.19
CA ARG A 210 -3.50 13.10 16.87
C ARG A 210 -3.64 12.16 15.67
N GLU A 211 -4.44 11.08 15.79
CA GLU A 211 -4.59 10.07 14.72
C GLU A 211 -5.25 10.57 13.44
N GLU A 212 -6.02 11.67 13.52
CA GLU A 212 -6.72 12.23 12.35
C GLU A 212 -5.90 13.29 11.60
N GLU A 213 -4.75 13.69 12.15
CA GLU A 213 -3.97 14.80 11.59
C GLU A 213 -3.06 14.41 10.43
N ILE A 214 -2.76 13.12 10.27
CA ILE A 214 -1.82 12.64 9.29
C ILE A 214 -2.32 11.35 8.62
N ALA A 215 -2.26 11.30 7.29
CA ALA A 215 -2.66 10.10 6.55
C ALA A 215 -1.59 9.00 6.63
N LEU A 216 -2.01 7.74 6.65
CA LEU A 216 -1.13 6.59 6.68
C LEU A 216 -1.21 5.80 5.37
N VAL A 217 -0.06 5.52 4.77
CA VAL A 217 0.08 4.64 3.60
C VAL A 217 1.00 3.49 3.97
N TYR A 218 0.58 2.25 3.75
CA TYR A 218 1.40 1.09 4.08
C TYR A 218 2.04 0.47 2.84
N PHE A 219 3.33 0.14 2.95
CA PHE A 219 4.10 -0.64 1.98
C PHE A 219 4.73 -1.86 2.63
N GLY A 220 4.44 -3.05 2.09
CA GLY A 220 5.05 -4.29 2.58
C GLY A 220 4.30 -5.54 2.12
N GLY A 221 4.74 -6.17 1.03
CA GLY A 221 4.29 -7.49 0.59
C GLY A 221 2.81 -7.60 0.20
N MET A 222 2.22 -6.51 -0.28
CA MET A 222 0.84 -6.45 -0.71
C MET A 222 0.63 -7.28 -1.99
N LYS A 223 -0.42 -8.12 -2.02
CA LYS A 223 -0.67 -9.08 -3.11
C LYS A 223 -2.01 -8.88 -3.80
N SER A 224 -3.05 -8.46 -3.06
CA SER A 224 -4.43 -8.50 -3.53
C SER A 224 -5.30 -7.39 -2.91
N GLY A 225 -6.53 -7.27 -3.39
CA GLY A 225 -7.52 -6.37 -2.82
C GLY A 225 -7.93 -6.74 -1.38
N THR A 226 -7.81 -8.01 -1.00
CA THR A 226 -8.00 -8.45 0.39
C THR A 226 -6.95 -7.84 1.31
N ASP A 227 -5.69 -7.75 0.87
CA ASP A 227 -4.63 -7.12 1.65
C ASP A 227 -4.85 -5.60 1.78
N VAL A 228 -5.33 -4.95 0.71
CA VAL A 228 -5.76 -3.54 0.79
C VAL A 228 -6.85 -3.38 1.85
N ALA A 229 -7.89 -4.21 1.82
CA ALA A 229 -8.97 -4.15 2.80
C ALA A 229 -8.45 -4.32 4.25
N LYS A 230 -7.51 -5.25 4.49
CA LYS A 230 -6.87 -5.45 5.81
C LYS A 230 -6.08 -4.21 6.24
N THR A 231 -5.33 -3.61 5.31
CA THR A 231 -4.55 -2.39 5.56
C THR A 231 -5.47 -1.22 5.91
N LEU A 232 -6.57 -1.04 5.18
CA LEU A 232 -7.58 -0.01 5.51
C LEU A 232 -8.23 -0.27 6.87
N ALA A 233 -8.56 -1.53 7.18
CA ALA A 233 -9.10 -1.92 8.48
C ALA A 233 -8.09 -1.68 9.64
N MET A 234 -6.79 -1.59 9.35
CA MET A 234 -5.75 -1.18 10.30
C MET A 234 -5.55 0.35 10.34
N ASN A 235 -6.55 1.13 9.91
CA ASN A 235 -6.57 2.60 9.90
C ASN A 235 -5.55 3.24 8.95
N CYS A 236 -5.07 2.55 7.94
CA CYS A 236 -4.34 3.19 6.85
C CYS A 236 -5.30 3.79 5.82
N ASN A 237 -4.92 4.88 5.19
CA ASN A 237 -5.69 5.52 4.12
C ASN A 237 -5.47 4.85 2.76
N ALA A 238 -4.30 4.26 2.55
CA ALA A 238 -3.96 3.56 1.33
C ALA A 238 -2.85 2.52 1.54
N ALA A 239 -2.68 1.65 0.54
CA ALA A 239 -1.59 0.70 0.45
C ALA A 239 -0.68 1.02 -0.75
N ALA A 240 0.52 0.43 -0.82
CA ALA A 240 1.39 0.50 -1.98
C ALA A 240 1.78 -0.90 -2.44
N PHE A 241 1.73 -1.13 -3.76
CA PHE A 241 2.08 -2.39 -4.40
C PHE A 241 3.34 -2.24 -5.25
N SER A 242 4.14 -3.30 -5.33
CA SER A 242 5.23 -3.36 -6.32
C SER A 242 5.28 -4.71 -7.04
N ALA A 243 5.75 -5.78 -6.42
CA ALA A 243 5.95 -7.07 -7.07
C ALA A 243 4.66 -7.69 -7.65
N ALA A 244 3.51 -7.52 -6.97
CA ALA A 244 2.25 -8.12 -7.40
C ALA A 244 1.81 -7.63 -8.79
N ILE A 245 1.84 -6.32 -9.05
CA ILE A 245 1.53 -5.80 -10.38
C ILE A 245 2.63 -6.14 -11.38
N GLY A 246 3.89 -6.20 -10.93
CA GLY A 246 5.00 -6.66 -11.78
C GLY A 246 4.77 -8.06 -12.34
N LEU A 247 4.31 -8.99 -11.51
CA LEU A 247 3.91 -10.33 -11.95
C LEU A 247 2.73 -10.30 -12.93
N ALA A 248 1.73 -9.45 -12.66
CA ALA A 248 0.54 -9.34 -13.52
C ALA A 248 0.87 -8.86 -14.94
N ILE A 249 1.92 -8.05 -15.11
CA ILE A 249 2.37 -7.53 -16.41
C ILE A 249 3.47 -8.36 -17.06
N GLY A 250 3.64 -9.63 -16.65
CA GLY A 250 4.57 -10.58 -17.23
C GLY A 250 5.96 -10.61 -16.59
N GLY A 251 6.08 -10.15 -15.36
CA GLY A 251 7.30 -10.31 -14.58
C GLY A 251 7.45 -11.74 -14.06
N VAL A 252 8.68 -12.19 -13.90
CA VAL A 252 9.06 -13.48 -13.32
C VAL A 252 9.95 -13.22 -12.10
N ILE A 253 9.69 -13.92 -11.00
CA ILE A 253 10.51 -13.83 -9.79
C ILE A 253 11.54 -14.97 -9.81
N GLU A 254 12.82 -14.58 -9.82
CA GLU A 254 13.96 -15.47 -9.65
C GLU A 254 14.94 -14.84 -8.66
N ASP A 255 15.43 -15.62 -7.71
CA ASP A 255 16.41 -15.18 -6.69
C ASP A 255 16.00 -13.88 -5.98
N ASN A 256 14.73 -13.76 -5.58
CA ASN A 256 14.16 -12.57 -4.94
C ASN A 256 14.26 -11.28 -5.78
N LYS A 257 14.33 -11.41 -7.08
CA LYS A 257 14.30 -10.30 -8.05
C LYS A 257 13.17 -10.52 -9.04
N LEU A 258 12.56 -9.42 -9.44
CA LEU A 258 11.59 -9.43 -10.53
C LEU A 258 12.30 -9.03 -11.82
N SER A 259 12.21 -9.89 -12.83
CA SER A 259 12.70 -9.63 -14.18
C SER A 259 11.56 -9.69 -15.18
N PHE A 260 11.74 -9.05 -16.33
CA PHE A 260 10.75 -9.04 -17.40
C PHE A 260 11.38 -9.66 -18.65
N ASP A 261 10.70 -10.66 -19.18
CA ASP A 261 11.00 -11.19 -20.51
C ASP A 261 10.17 -10.47 -21.58
N GLY A 262 10.51 -10.66 -22.83
CA GLY A 262 9.79 -10.08 -23.97
C GLY A 262 8.48 -10.78 -24.33
N SER A 263 7.90 -11.60 -23.44
CA SER A 263 6.75 -12.47 -23.73
C SER A 263 5.45 -11.73 -24.00
N LEU A 264 5.28 -10.52 -23.44
CA LEU A 264 4.08 -9.69 -23.61
C LEU A 264 4.38 -8.44 -24.43
N THR A 265 3.46 -8.08 -25.32
CA THR A 265 3.47 -6.80 -26.03
C THR A 265 3.13 -5.64 -25.12
N ILE A 266 3.39 -4.40 -25.56
CA ILE A 266 3.04 -3.17 -24.83
C ILE A 266 1.54 -3.09 -24.56
N GLU A 267 0.69 -3.44 -25.55
CA GLU A 267 -0.76 -3.43 -25.42
C GLU A 267 -1.26 -4.48 -24.42
N GLU A 268 -0.71 -5.69 -24.46
CA GLU A 268 -1.04 -6.74 -23.51
C GLU A 268 -0.68 -6.33 -22.07
N ARG A 269 0.49 -5.72 -21.87
CA ARG A 269 0.90 -5.19 -20.56
C ARG A 269 -0.04 -4.09 -20.08
N GLN A 270 -0.41 -3.15 -20.95
CA GLN A 270 -1.36 -2.08 -20.59
C GLN A 270 -2.73 -2.63 -20.19
N ASN A 271 -3.23 -3.61 -20.93
CA ASN A 271 -4.49 -4.28 -20.60
C ASN A 271 -4.38 -5.07 -19.28
N ALA A 272 -3.25 -5.72 -19.04
CA ALA A 272 -2.98 -6.43 -17.79
C ALA A 272 -2.97 -5.50 -16.58
N VAL A 273 -2.38 -4.30 -16.70
CA VAL A 273 -2.44 -3.26 -15.65
C VAL A 273 -3.89 -2.91 -15.32
N GLY A 274 -4.69 -2.57 -16.34
CA GLY A 274 -6.10 -2.21 -16.15
C GLY A 274 -6.92 -3.34 -15.51
N ASN A 275 -6.72 -4.57 -15.97
CA ASN A 275 -7.41 -5.74 -15.44
C ASN A 275 -7.01 -6.02 -13.98
N TRP A 276 -5.73 -5.93 -13.66
CA TRP A 276 -5.23 -6.14 -12.29
C TRP A 276 -5.79 -5.09 -11.32
N ILE A 277 -5.76 -3.79 -11.71
CA ILE A 277 -6.33 -2.71 -10.90
C ILE A 277 -7.83 -2.95 -10.67
N LYS A 278 -8.58 -3.24 -11.74
CA LYS A 278 -10.02 -3.51 -11.64
C LYS A 278 -10.31 -4.69 -10.71
N ALA A 279 -9.56 -5.78 -10.82
CA ALA A 279 -9.72 -6.96 -9.97
C ALA A 279 -9.42 -6.62 -8.49
N THR A 280 -8.32 -5.92 -8.21
CA THR A 280 -7.91 -5.49 -6.87
C THR A 280 -8.99 -4.59 -6.23
N VAL A 281 -9.48 -3.60 -6.97
CA VAL A 281 -10.55 -2.69 -6.51
C VAL A 281 -11.84 -3.43 -6.21
N GLN A 282 -12.26 -4.32 -7.12
CA GLN A 282 -13.49 -5.11 -6.93
C GLN A 282 -13.37 -6.04 -5.71
N GLU A 283 -12.24 -6.68 -5.51
CA GLU A 283 -11.98 -7.53 -4.35
C GLU A 283 -12.07 -6.73 -3.06
N THR A 284 -11.39 -5.57 -2.97
CA THR A 284 -11.45 -4.67 -1.81
C THR A 284 -12.90 -4.26 -1.51
N ALA A 285 -13.65 -3.87 -2.54
CA ALA A 285 -15.04 -3.45 -2.40
C ALA A 285 -15.98 -4.60 -1.99
N ILE A 286 -15.74 -5.82 -2.48
CA ILE A 286 -16.52 -7.02 -2.08
C ILE A 286 -16.26 -7.31 -0.60
N ILE A 287 -15.02 -7.29 -0.12
CA ILE A 287 -14.69 -7.49 1.29
C ILE A 287 -15.45 -6.49 2.17
N ALA A 288 -15.42 -5.20 1.82
CA ALA A 288 -16.15 -4.18 2.58
C ALA A 288 -17.65 -4.47 2.62
N ARG A 289 -18.25 -4.86 1.50
CA ARG A 289 -19.68 -5.22 1.47
C ARG A 289 -19.99 -6.49 2.26
N CYS A 290 -19.13 -7.48 2.20
CA CYS A 290 -19.27 -8.71 3.02
C CYS A 290 -19.24 -8.42 4.53
N THR A 291 -18.56 -7.35 4.96
CA THR A 291 -18.58 -6.86 6.34
C THR A 291 -19.71 -5.85 6.62
N GLY A 292 -20.62 -5.64 5.65
CA GLY A 292 -21.79 -4.77 5.80
C GLY A 292 -21.50 -3.28 5.57
N LYS A 293 -20.47 -2.93 4.78
CA LYS A 293 -20.03 -1.55 4.58
C LYS A 293 -20.10 -1.14 3.10
N THR A 294 -20.47 0.09 2.83
CA THR A 294 -20.60 0.68 1.49
C THR A 294 -19.48 1.67 1.15
N ASN A 295 -18.48 1.77 2.04
CA ASN A 295 -17.24 2.52 1.82
C ASN A 295 -16.09 1.70 2.38
N VAL A 296 -15.02 1.52 1.60
CA VAL A 296 -13.85 0.74 2.01
C VAL A 296 -13.14 1.35 3.23
N HIS A 297 -13.23 2.67 3.42
CA HIS A 297 -12.66 3.36 4.59
C HIS A 297 -13.46 3.20 5.89
N ASN A 298 -14.61 2.52 5.82
CA ASN A 298 -15.37 2.14 7.01
C ASN A 298 -14.97 0.77 7.56
N LEU A 299 -14.00 0.10 6.94
CA LEU A 299 -13.40 -1.12 7.49
C LEU A 299 -12.66 -0.79 8.79
N GLU A 300 -12.82 -1.65 9.79
CA GLU A 300 -12.33 -1.43 11.15
C GLU A 300 -11.59 -2.66 11.69
N PRO A 301 -10.69 -2.51 12.69
CA PRO A 301 -10.02 -3.65 13.31
C PRO A 301 -10.98 -4.71 13.89
N GLU A 302 -12.17 -4.29 14.33
CA GLU A 302 -13.23 -5.15 14.86
C GLU A 302 -13.79 -6.12 13.81
N ASP A 303 -13.68 -5.79 12.53
CA ASP A 303 -14.11 -6.66 11.43
C ASP A 303 -13.14 -7.84 11.20
N MET A 304 -11.98 -7.82 11.85
CA MET A 304 -10.89 -8.77 11.60
C MET A 304 -10.66 -9.74 12.76
N ARG A 305 -10.14 -10.91 12.42
CA ARG A 305 -9.61 -11.91 13.37
C ARG A 305 -8.30 -12.48 12.85
N SER A 306 -7.46 -12.93 13.77
CA SER A 306 -6.23 -13.67 13.41
C SER A 306 -6.46 -15.17 13.56
N ILE A 307 -5.92 -15.94 12.63
CA ILE A 307 -5.88 -17.41 12.70
C ILE A 307 -4.61 -17.94 13.37
N SER A 308 -3.62 -17.09 13.65
CA SER A 308 -2.38 -17.45 14.33
C SER A 308 -2.16 -16.64 15.61
N LEU A 309 -1.52 -17.26 16.59
CA LEU A 309 -1.16 -16.61 17.86
C LEU A 309 -0.12 -15.51 17.65
N VAL A 310 0.84 -15.74 16.75
CA VAL A 310 1.93 -14.79 16.47
C VAL A 310 1.36 -13.50 15.88
N THR A 311 0.51 -13.60 14.86
CA THR A 311 -0.10 -12.41 14.23
C THR A 311 -1.11 -11.74 15.17
N SER A 312 -1.86 -12.53 15.96
CA SER A 312 -2.76 -11.99 16.99
C SER A 312 -1.99 -11.12 18.01
N ALA A 313 -0.90 -11.64 18.54
CA ALA A 313 -0.08 -10.92 19.51
C ALA A 313 0.62 -9.70 18.89
N ALA A 314 1.18 -9.88 17.68
CA ALA A 314 1.90 -8.82 16.99
C ALA A 314 1.00 -7.65 16.57
N MET A 315 -0.22 -7.93 16.11
CA MET A 315 -1.14 -6.92 15.55
C MET A 315 -2.21 -6.45 16.53
N GLY A 316 -2.35 -7.11 17.68
CA GLY A 316 -3.42 -6.81 18.63
C GLY A 316 -4.82 -7.22 18.13
N ILE A 317 -4.90 -8.08 17.12
CA ILE A 317 -6.16 -8.58 16.54
C ILE A 317 -6.61 -9.84 17.29
N PRO A 318 -7.88 -9.97 17.74
CA PRO A 318 -8.36 -11.15 18.45
C PRO A 318 -8.25 -12.41 17.59
N LEU A 319 -8.03 -13.57 18.24
CA LEU A 319 -8.05 -14.87 17.56
C LEU A 319 -9.46 -15.27 17.13
N VAL A 320 -9.57 -16.02 16.02
CA VAL A 320 -10.82 -16.63 15.55
C VAL A 320 -11.40 -17.58 16.60
N SER A 321 -10.57 -18.35 17.30
CA SER A 321 -10.96 -19.43 18.22
C SER A 321 -10.97 -19.02 19.69
N GLY A 322 -10.63 -17.80 20.03
CA GLY A 322 -10.45 -17.41 21.43
C GLY A 322 -11.70 -16.83 22.08
N LYS A 323 -12.06 -17.29 23.29
CA LYS A 323 -12.64 -16.38 24.25
C LYS A 323 -11.70 -15.18 24.33
N GLN A 324 -12.23 -13.97 24.15
CA GLN A 324 -11.46 -12.75 24.29
C GLN A 324 -10.65 -12.80 25.60
N SER A 325 -9.39 -13.24 25.52
CA SER A 325 -8.46 -12.84 26.55
C SER A 325 -8.34 -11.32 26.35
N ARG A 326 -8.81 -10.57 27.33
CA ARG A 326 -8.60 -9.13 27.40
C ARG A 326 -7.08 -8.92 27.40
N ILE A 327 -6.50 -8.84 26.21
CA ILE A 327 -5.14 -8.32 26.05
C ILE A 327 -5.36 -6.83 26.26
N GLY A 328 -4.97 -6.34 27.45
CA GLY A 328 -5.06 -4.93 27.77
C GLY A 328 -4.25 -4.12 26.74
N PHE A 329 -4.90 -3.15 26.15
CA PHE A 329 -4.26 -2.10 25.35
C PHE A 329 -3.60 -1.11 26.28
#